data_d41d335bed6d5354f42590ad5bd2b8d1
#
_entry.id   d41d335bed6d5354f42590ad5bd2b8d1
#
_cell.length_a   1.000
_cell.length_b   1.000
_cell.length_c   1.000
_cell.angle_alpha   90.00
_cell.angle_beta   90.00
_cell.angle_gamma   90.00
#
_symmetry.space_group_name_H-M   'P 1'
#
loop_
_entity.id
_entity.type
_entity.pdbx_description
1 polymer ?
#
loop_
_entity_poly.entity_id
_entity_poly.type
_entity_poly.pdbx_seq_one_letter_code
_entity_poly.pdbx_strand_id
1 'polypeptide(L)'
;MTNNSPSTSARRFISEYSVLWHFRLLAQVPHVNVCVTHCFITLLDRRISAGAEVTYYDRCLPQKIAALSEIALFAALSESEIQGLAQWAMERRFAPDEMLFWEGEPCDGIFLIVQGSVKIFRTSPAGREVMLAIETAPATVAELPLFDGGPYPASVRAVDPVVSLFINKNDFQQVCRQYPDVALKVLAVVGRRLRHLVGLVEAMTFGSVTQRLARLLLDTSKGVGTESFDLPLTHQELASRLGTVREVVSRNLARFRGEGLIRIQGHEVQIVNRPGLEQEAESQG
;
A
#
# COMPACT_ATOMS: atom_id res chain seq x y z
N MET A 1 40.69 -44.65 40.33
CA MET A 1 40.69 -43.64 39.22
C MET A 1 39.27 -43.55 38.73
N THR A 2 38.48 -42.65 39.31
CA THR A 2 37.07 -42.40 38.96
C THR A 2 36.97 -41.01 38.38
N ASN A 3 36.72 -40.94 37.09
CA ASN A 3 36.51 -39.69 36.36
C ASN A 3 35.06 -39.25 36.51
N ASN A 4 34.82 -38.20 37.29
CA ASN A 4 33.49 -37.61 37.49
C ASN A 4 33.39 -36.37 36.62
N SER A 5 32.75 -36.49 35.43
CA SER A 5 32.39 -35.37 34.59
C SER A 5 31.04 -34.78 35.05
N PRO A 6 30.92 -33.48 35.22
CA PRO A 6 29.64 -32.87 35.65
C PRO A 6 28.59 -32.95 34.57
N SER A 7 27.35 -33.23 34.99
CA SER A 7 26.17 -33.46 34.15
C SER A 7 25.78 -32.24 33.32
N THR A 8 25.22 -32.49 32.14
CA THR A 8 24.76 -31.51 31.14
C THR A 8 23.77 -30.46 31.70
N SER A 9 23.11 -30.74 32.81
CA SER A 9 22.17 -29.82 33.49
C SER A 9 22.85 -28.62 34.15
N ALA A 10 24.08 -28.82 34.73
CA ALA A 10 24.81 -27.75 35.36
C ALA A 10 25.37 -26.70 34.39
N ARG A 11 25.70 -27.09 33.18
CA ARG A 11 26.16 -26.14 32.12
C ARG A 11 25.05 -25.26 31.59
N ARG A 12 23.79 -25.69 31.60
CA ARG A 12 22.62 -24.89 31.18
C ARG A 12 22.29 -23.80 32.21
N PHE A 13 22.42 -24.09 33.49
CA PHE A 13 22.13 -23.15 34.58
C PHE A 13 23.11 -21.98 34.66
N ILE A 14 24.39 -22.22 34.38
CA ILE A 14 25.42 -21.16 34.43
C ILE A 14 25.29 -20.18 33.23
N SER A 15 24.79 -20.64 32.09
CA SER A 15 24.54 -19.78 30.91
C SER A 15 23.39 -18.78 31.13
N GLU A 16 22.34 -19.19 31.83
CA GLU A 16 21.17 -18.33 32.07
C GLU A 16 21.44 -17.24 33.13
N TYR A 17 22.21 -17.53 34.14
CA TYR A 17 22.57 -16.52 35.16
C TYR A 17 23.62 -15.50 34.70
N SER A 18 24.46 -15.85 33.75
CA SER A 18 25.44 -14.94 33.16
C SER A 18 24.77 -13.83 32.34
N VAL A 19 23.68 -14.14 31.63
CA VAL A 19 22.92 -13.17 30.84
C VAL A 19 22.16 -12.19 31.74
N LEU A 20 21.57 -12.66 32.83
CA LEU A 20 20.87 -11.82 33.80
C LEU A 20 21.79 -10.84 34.55
N TRP A 21 23.05 -11.23 34.77
CA TRP A 21 24.05 -10.39 35.46
C TRP A 21 24.53 -9.23 34.53
N HIS A 22 24.73 -9.47 33.27
CA HIS A 22 25.08 -8.42 32.31
C HIS A 22 23.94 -7.40 32.10
N PHE A 23 22.70 -7.83 32.24
CA PHE A 23 21.53 -6.95 32.14
C PHE A 23 21.40 -5.98 33.31
N ARG A 24 21.81 -6.41 34.52
CA ARG A 24 21.77 -5.54 35.70
C ARG A 24 22.86 -4.46 35.69
N LEU A 25 23.95 -4.68 34.94
CA LEU A 25 25.01 -3.68 34.75
C LEU A 25 24.66 -2.63 33.69
N LEU A 26 23.89 -3.00 32.63
CA LEU A 26 23.48 -2.08 31.57
C LEU A 26 22.36 -1.11 31.98
N ALA A 27 21.57 -1.47 33.00
CA ALA A 27 20.51 -0.61 33.54
C ALA A 27 21.03 0.57 34.39
N GLN A 28 22.33 0.66 34.65
CA GLN A 28 22.95 1.74 35.41
C GLN A 28 23.67 2.80 34.55
N VAL A 29 23.60 2.71 33.22
CA VAL A 29 24.20 3.71 32.33
C VAL A 29 23.11 4.73 31.92
N PRO A 30 23.22 6.00 32.34
CA PRO A 30 22.26 7.03 31.98
C PRO A 30 22.53 7.42 30.53
N HIS A 31 21.78 6.88 29.57
CA HIS A 31 21.68 7.18 28.15
C HIS A 31 21.45 5.94 27.25
N VAL A 32 21.11 4.77 27.79
CA VAL A 32 20.65 3.65 26.98
C VAL A 32 19.17 3.87 26.64
N ASN A 33 18.93 4.07 25.34
CA ASN A 33 17.62 4.38 24.77
C ASN A 33 16.61 3.29 25.19
N VAL A 34 15.55 3.66 25.91
CA VAL A 34 14.49 2.78 26.44
C VAL A 34 13.89 1.88 25.35
N CYS A 35 14.04 2.27 24.10
CA CYS A 35 13.59 1.51 22.91
C CYS A 35 14.33 0.15 22.74
N VAL A 36 15.61 0.08 23.11
CA VAL A 36 16.42 -1.15 22.95
C VAL A 36 16.03 -2.21 24.01
N THR A 37 15.70 -1.77 25.22
CA THR A 37 15.29 -2.67 26.30
C THR A 37 13.92 -3.29 26.08
N HIS A 38 12.97 -2.56 25.52
CA HIS A 38 11.62 -3.07 25.23
C HIS A 38 11.63 -4.10 24.08
N CYS A 39 12.46 -3.86 23.06
CA CYS A 39 12.63 -4.78 21.93
C CYS A 39 13.23 -6.14 22.35
N PHE A 40 14.14 -6.15 23.36
CA PHE A 40 14.77 -7.37 23.83
C PHE A 40 13.86 -8.23 24.73
N ILE A 41 12.98 -7.62 25.52
CA ILE A 41 12.06 -8.34 26.42
C ILE A 41 10.97 -9.05 25.59
N THR A 42 10.48 -8.44 24.52
CA THR A 42 9.47 -9.05 23.61
C THR A 42 10.04 -10.22 22.80
N LEU A 43 11.36 -10.23 22.54
CA LEU A 43 12.07 -11.30 21.85
C LEU A 43 12.24 -12.58 22.70
N LEU A 44 12.32 -12.46 24.02
CA LEU A 44 12.49 -13.60 24.91
C LEU A 44 11.20 -14.38 25.15
N ASP A 45 10.05 -13.73 25.13
CA ASP A 45 8.76 -14.35 25.46
C ASP A 45 8.15 -15.16 24.29
N ARG A 46 8.64 -14.96 23.06
CA ARG A 46 8.13 -15.65 21.84
C ARG A 46 8.99 -16.83 21.35
N ARG A 47 10.08 -17.18 22.02
CA ARG A 47 10.96 -18.30 21.61
C ARG A 47 10.41 -19.71 21.87
N ILE A 48 9.15 -19.86 22.32
CA ILE A 48 8.63 -21.16 22.81
C ILE A 48 7.71 -21.85 21.81
N SER A 49 7.41 -21.31 20.63
CA SER A 49 6.62 -22.06 19.66
C SER A 49 7.11 -21.93 18.23
N ALA A 50 7.49 -23.10 17.69
CA ALA A 50 7.62 -23.52 16.30
C ALA A 50 8.76 -22.92 15.44
N GLY A 51 9.76 -23.67 15.19
CA GLY A 51 10.61 -24.06 14.09
C GLY A 51 10.55 -23.33 12.73
N ALA A 52 10.63 -21.98 12.72
CA ALA A 52 11.06 -21.20 11.56
C ALA A 52 11.84 -20.02 12.12
N GLU A 53 13.11 -19.87 11.72
CA GLU A 53 13.93 -18.69 12.01
C GLU A 53 13.37 -17.48 11.28
N VAL A 54 12.33 -16.85 11.83
CA VAL A 54 11.90 -15.52 11.39
C VAL A 54 12.68 -14.51 12.25
N THR A 55 13.72 -13.93 11.66
CA THR A 55 14.48 -12.84 12.28
C THR A 55 13.59 -11.60 12.29
N TYR A 56 12.81 -11.40 13.37
CA TYR A 56 11.97 -10.23 13.56
C TYR A 56 12.83 -9.03 13.96
N TYR A 57 13.22 -8.21 13.00
CA TYR A 57 13.61 -6.83 13.27
C TYR A 57 12.32 -5.98 13.24
N ASP A 58 11.60 -5.92 14.36
CA ASP A 58 10.41 -5.08 14.45
C ASP A 58 10.83 -3.60 14.58
N ARG A 59 10.22 -2.71 13.78
CA ARG A 59 10.43 -1.26 13.86
C ARG A 59 9.98 -0.75 15.24
N CYS A 60 10.71 0.22 15.81
CA CYS A 60 10.24 0.89 17.01
C CYS A 60 8.96 1.70 16.75
N LEU A 61 8.17 1.92 17.80
CA LEU A 61 6.86 2.59 17.70
C LEU A 61 6.89 3.93 16.94
N PRO A 62 7.86 4.84 17.15
CA PRO A 62 7.93 6.07 16.36
C PRO A 62 8.10 5.86 14.85
N GLN A 63 8.86 4.84 14.44
CA GLN A 63 9.03 4.51 13.03
C GLN A 63 7.77 3.93 12.41
N LYS A 64 7.00 3.13 13.18
CA LYS A 64 5.69 2.62 12.74
C LYS A 64 4.69 3.77 12.57
N ILE A 65 4.64 4.72 13.51
CA ILE A 65 3.78 5.90 13.42
C ILE A 65 4.12 6.71 12.16
N ALA A 66 5.39 7.00 11.92
CA ALA A 66 5.82 7.74 10.72
C ALA A 66 5.39 7.01 9.43
N ALA A 67 5.64 5.71 9.33
CA ALA A 67 5.27 4.91 8.18
C ALA A 67 3.74 4.85 7.95
N LEU A 68 2.94 4.72 9.02
CA LEU A 68 1.47 4.71 8.93
C LEU A 68 0.91 6.07 8.49
N SER A 69 1.54 7.17 8.90
CA SER A 69 1.11 8.53 8.55
C SER A 69 1.28 8.84 7.05
N GLU A 70 2.21 8.16 6.36
CA GLU A 70 2.43 8.32 4.92
C GLU A 70 1.39 7.57 4.07
N ILE A 71 0.66 6.62 4.68
CA ILE A 71 -0.30 5.79 3.96
C ILE A 71 -1.60 6.55 3.71
N ALA A 72 -1.97 6.68 2.44
CA ALA A 72 -3.15 7.42 1.99
C ALA A 72 -4.46 6.98 2.66
N LEU A 73 -4.57 5.69 3.04
CA LEU A 73 -5.74 5.15 3.74
C LEU A 73 -5.94 5.80 5.12
N PHE A 74 -4.85 6.20 5.77
CA PHE A 74 -4.81 6.76 7.12
C PHE A 74 -4.58 8.28 7.15
N ALA A 75 -4.51 8.93 5.99
CA ALA A 75 -4.20 10.37 5.89
C ALA A 75 -5.15 11.31 6.68
N ALA A 76 -6.37 10.85 6.99
CA ALA A 76 -7.34 11.61 7.75
C ALA A 76 -7.32 11.31 9.27
N LEU A 77 -6.46 10.39 9.72
CA LEU A 77 -6.37 10.02 11.13
C LEU A 77 -5.57 11.05 11.92
N SER A 78 -5.95 11.24 13.17
CA SER A 78 -5.18 12.03 14.14
C SER A 78 -3.96 11.25 14.61
N GLU A 79 -2.99 11.93 15.20
CA GLU A 79 -1.78 11.30 15.74
C GLU A 79 -2.09 10.23 16.79
N SER A 80 -3.09 10.45 17.67
CA SER A 80 -3.51 9.47 18.67
C SER A 80 -4.15 8.22 18.05
N GLU A 81 -4.90 8.36 16.95
CA GLU A 81 -5.49 7.23 16.22
C GLU A 81 -4.40 6.41 15.49
N ILE A 82 -3.43 7.09 14.86
CA ILE A 82 -2.26 6.44 14.24
C ILE A 82 -1.42 5.73 15.29
N GLN A 83 -1.20 6.33 16.46
CA GLN A 83 -0.50 5.71 17.57
C GLN A 83 -1.22 4.44 18.06
N GLY A 84 -2.55 4.48 18.14
CA GLY A 84 -3.38 3.32 18.46
C GLY A 84 -3.20 2.17 17.47
N LEU A 85 -3.15 2.45 16.15
CA LEU A 85 -2.88 1.46 15.12
C LEU A 85 -1.44 0.92 15.17
N ALA A 86 -0.46 1.79 15.41
CA ALA A 86 0.96 1.44 15.42
C ALA A 86 1.33 0.42 16.49
N GLN A 87 0.61 0.40 17.61
CA GLN A 87 0.83 -0.59 18.70
C GLN A 87 0.53 -2.02 18.25
N TRP A 88 -0.39 -2.21 17.31
CA TRP A 88 -0.81 -3.50 16.79
C TRP A 88 -0.14 -3.89 15.47
N ALA A 89 0.59 -2.95 14.86
CA ALA A 89 1.28 -3.19 13.61
C ALA A 89 2.54 -4.04 13.82
N MET A 90 2.65 -5.15 13.08
CA MET A 90 3.80 -6.05 13.08
C MET A 90 4.56 -5.94 11.78
N GLU A 91 5.89 -5.79 11.82
CA GLU A 91 6.70 -5.79 10.61
C GLU A 91 6.80 -7.20 10.02
N ARG A 92 6.55 -7.31 8.71
CA ARG A 92 6.76 -8.52 7.91
C ARG A 92 7.64 -8.18 6.71
N ARG A 93 8.55 -9.06 6.36
CA ARG A 93 9.46 -8.91 5.22
C ARG A 93 9.24 -10.04 4.25
N PHE A 94 9.31 -9.71 2.97
CA PHE A 94 9.11 -10.66 1.88
C PHE A 94 10.26 -10.51 0.89
N ALA A 95 10.82 -11.65 0.47
CA ALA A 95 11.79 -11.72 -0.61
C ALA A 95 11.08 -11.48 -1.97
N PRO A 96 11.81 -11.10 -3.02
CA PRO A 96 11.27 -11.09 -4.38
C PRO A 96 10.58 -12.42 -4.71
N ASP A 97 9.44 -12.36 -5.39
CA ASP A 97 8.56 -13.48 -5.76
C ASP A 97 7.87 -14.20 -4.59
N GLU A 98 8.08 -13.79 -3.34
CA GLU A 98 7.39 -14.35 -2.17
C GLU A 98 5.94 -13.88 -2.12
N MET A 99 5.03 -14.81 -1.79
CA MET A 99 3.59 -14.53 -1.65
C MET A 99 3.29 -13.87 -0.32
N LEU A 100 2.51 -12.80 -0.35
CA LEU A 100 1.93 -12.20 0.84
C LEU A 100 0.68 -12.98 1.28
N PHE A 101 -0.17 -13.32 0.31
CA PHE A 101 -1.39 -14.15 0.49
C PHE A 101 -1.93 -14.59 -0.88
N TRP A 102 -2.82 -15.58 -0.86
CA TRP A 102 -3.48 -16.12 -2.05
C TRP A 102 -4.95 -15.69 -2.14
N GLU A 103 -5.45 -15.57 -3.38
CA GLU A 103 -6.87 -15.40 -3.66
C GLU A 103 -7.69 -16.54 -3.02
N GLY A 104 -8.80 -16.18 -2.36
CA GLY A 104 -9.71 -17.14 -1.71
C GLY A 104 -9.32 -17.55 -0.29
N GLU A 105 -8.11 -17.23 0.19
CA GLU A 105 -7.75 -17.46 1.60
C GLU A 105 -8.55 -16.55 2.53
N PRO A 106 -8.88 -17.02 3.76
CA PRO A 106 -9.49 -16.17 4.77
C PRO A 106 -8.64 -14.93 5.05
N CYS A 107 -9.28 -13.78 5.21
CA CYS A 107 -8.57 -12.55 5.53
C CYS A 107 -8.15 -12.52 7.00
N ASP A 108 -6.85 -12.58 7.25
CA ASP A 108 -6.25 -12.43 8.57
C ASP A 108 -5.98 -10.98 8.96
N GLY A 109 -5.85 -10.06 8.00
CA GLY A 109 -5.55 -8.66 8.26
C GLY A 109 -5.18 -7.87 7.01
N ILE A 110 -4.72 -6.64 7.23
CA ILE A 110 -4.28 -5.69 6.20
C ILE A 110 -2.76 -5.61 6.16
N PHE A 111 -2.21 -5.53 4.95
CA PHE A 111 -0.79 -5.28 4.71
C PHE A 111 -0.57 -3.84 4.25
N LEU A 112 0.31 -3.16 4.93
CA LEU A 112 0.69 -1.77 4.71
C LEU A 112 2.11 -1.78 4.16
N ILE A 113 2.26 -1.60 2.86
CA ILE A 113 3.56 -1.65 2.18
C ILE A 113 4.31 -0.36 2.49
N VAL A 114 5.43 -0.47 3.19
CA VAL A 114 6.25 0.67 3.61
C VAL A 114 7.59 0.75 2.86
N GLN A 115 7.95 -0.33 2.16
CA GLN A 115 9.09 -0.37 1.25
C GLN A 115 8.87 -1.45 0.20
N GLY A 116 9.32 -1.20 -1.04
CA GLY A 116 9.22 -2.13 -2.15
C GLY A 116 7.90 -2.05 -2.89
N SER A 117 7.67 -3.02 -3.77
CA SER A 117 6.52 -3.09 -4.67
C SER A 117 5.89 -4.48 -4.66
N VAL A 118 4.58 -4.55 -4.78
CA VAL A 118 3.82 -5.80 -4.84
C VAL A 118 2.96 -5.87 -6.09
N LYS A 119 2.84 -7.07 -6.67
CA LYS A 119 1.97 -7.39 -7.80
C LYS A 119 0.66 -8.00 -7.27
N ILE A 120 -0.46 -7.40 -7.65
CA ILE A 120 -1.81 -7.92 -7.41
C ILE A 120 -2.27 -8.63 -8.67
N PHE A 121 -2.68 -9.90 -8.55
CA PHE A 121 -3.07 -10.70 -9.70
C PHE A 121 -4.15 -11.72 -9.35
N ARG A 122 -4.85 -12.21 -10.38
CA ARG A 122 -5.76 -13.34 -10.31
C ARG A 122 -5.30 -14.45 -11.24
N THR A 123 -5.57 -15.68 -10.88
CA THR A 123 -5.30 -16.83 -11.72
C THR A 123 -6.60 -17.34 -12.34
N SER A 124 -6.65 -17.40 -13.67
CA SER A 124 -7.80 -17.97 -14.38
C SER A 124 -7.91 -19.47 -14.13
N PRO A 125 -9.08 -20.09 -14.35
CA PRO A 125 -9.24 -21.56 -14.24
C PRO A 125 -8.27 -22.37 -15.13
N ALA A 126 -7.76 -21.75 -16.20
CA ALA A 126 -6.74 -22.33 -17.08
C ALA A 126 -5.30 -22.11 -16.59
N GLY A 127 -5.09 -21.63 -15.36
CA GLY A 127 -3.76 -21.40 -14.77
C GLY A 127 -3.05 -20.14 -15.25
N ARG A 128 -3.70 -19.28 -16.07
CA ARG A 128 -3.09 -18.04 -16.56
C ARG A 128 -3.22 -16.93 -15.53
N GLU A 129 -2.10 -16.31 -15.16
CA GLU A 129 -2.11 -15.10 -14.32
C GLU A 129 -2.57 -13.88 -15.13
N VAL A 130 -3.49 -13.12 -14.54
CA VAL A 130 -3.93 -11.81 -15.03
C VAL A 130 -3.52 -10.79 -13.98
N MET A 131 -2.58 -9.93 -14.32
CA MET A 131 -2.14 -8.83 -13.47
C MET A 131 -3.24 -7.76 -13.40
N LEU A 132 -3.63 -7.38 -12.18
CA LEU A 132 -4.62 -6.36 -11.91
C LEU A 132 -3.94 -5.00 -11.63
N ALA A 133 -2.88 -5.00 -10.82
CA ALA A 133 -2.15 -3.79 -10.45
C ALA A 133 -0.73 -4.12 -9.95
N ILE A 134 0.12 -3.11 -9.93
CA ILE A 134 1.35 -3.06 -9.14
C ILE A 134 1.19 -1.89 -8.17
N GLU A 135 1.36 -2.17 -6.89
CA GLU A 135 1.32 -1.17 -5.83
C GLU A 135 2.74 -0.99 -5.26
N THR A 136 3.19 0.26 -5.22
CA THR A 136 4.52 0.64 -4.68
C THR A 136 4.34 1.43 -3.40
N ALA A 137 5.22 1.21 -2.43
CA ALA A 137 5.20 1.92 -1.15
C ALA A 137 5.22 3.46 -1.32
N PRO A 138 4.46 4.21 -0.49
CA PRO A 138 3.55 3.74 0.56
C PRO A 138 2.17 3.31 -0.01
N ALA A 139 1.75 2.08 0.27
CA ALA A 139 0.50 1.53 -0.26
C ALA A 139 -0.22 0.61 0.74
N THR A 140 -1.46 0.24 0.43
CA THR A 140 -2.24 -0.74 1.20
C THR A 140 -2.73 -1.85 0.28
N VAL A 141 -2.73 -3.08 0.79
CA VAL A 141 -3.38 -4.22 0.13
C VAL A 141 -4.22 -5.00 1.13
N ALA A 142 -5.29 -5.62 0.64
CA ALA A 142 -6.25 -6.39 1.43
C ALA A 142 -7.14 -5.56 2.38
N GLU A 143 -7.43 -4.32 2.06
CA GLU A 143 -8.34 -3.48 2.86
C GLU A 143 -9.80 -3.93 2.79
N LEU A 144 -10.28 -4.45 1.64
CA LEU A 144 -11.69 -4.80 1.44
C LEU A 144 -12.18 -5.88 2.41
N PRO A 145 -11.49 -7.03 2.55
CA PRO A 145 -11.94 -8.11 3.42
C PRO A 145 -11.96 -7.75 4.91
N LEU A 146 -11.29 -6.66 5.27
CA LEU A 146 -11.33 -6.14 6.64
C LEU A 146 -12.74 -5.71 7.05
N PHE A 147 -13.51 -5.19 6.09
CA PHE A 147 -14.83 -4.59 6.30
C PHE A 147 -15.98 -5.54 5.93
N ASP A 148 -15.87 -6.26 4.80
CA ASP A 148 -16.94 -7.14 4.31
C ASP A 148 -16.87 -8.57 4.88
N GLY A 149 -15.73 -8.93 5.49
CA GLY A 149 -15.52 -10.26 6.07
C GLY A 149 -15.27 -11.36 5.06
N GLY A 150 -15.19 -11.03 3.77
CA GLY A 150 -14.89 -11.97 2.69
C GLY A 150 -13.46 -12.48 2.71
N PRO A 151 -13.13 -13.45 1.85
CA PRO A 151 -11.75 -13.89 1.60
C PRO A 151 -10.98 -12.85 0.79
N TYR A 152 -9.67 -13.03 0.66
CA TYR A 152 -8.86 -12.19 -0.22
C TYR A 152 -9.33 -12.29 -1.68
N PRO A 153 -9.66 -11.15 -2.34
CA PRO A 153 -10.26 -11.15 -3.68
C PRO A 153 -9.25 -11.39 -4.81
N ALA A 154 -7.96 -11.33 -4.51
CA ALA A 154 -6.85 -11.54 -5.44
C ALA A 154 -5.61 -12.01 -4.68
N SER A 155 -4.64 -12.58 -5.38
CA SER A 155 -3.33 -12.94 -4.85
C SER A 155 -2.38 -11.76 -4.90
N VAL A 156 -1.46 -11.67 -3.91
CA VAL A 156 -0.43 -10.63 -3.86
C VAL A 156 0.94 -11.24 -3.65
N ARG A 157 1.89 -10.80 -4.49
CA ARG A 157 3.27 -11.28 -4.51
C ARG A 157 4.25 -10.10 -4.54
N ALA A 158 5.36 -10.20 -3.81
CA ALA A 158 6.45 -9.24 -3.83
C ALA A 158 7.12 -9.20 -5.21
N VAL A 159 7.37 -8.00 -5.75
CA VAL A 159 8.11 -7.81 -7.01
C VAL A 159 9.60 -7.64 -6.72
N ASP A 160 9.92 -6.92 -5.66
CA ASP A 160 11.25 -6.66 -5.13
C ASP A 160 11.25 -6.93 -3.61
N PRO A 161 12.34 -6.71 -2.87
CA PRO A 161 12.34 -6.87 -1.42
C PRO A 161 11.32 -5.94 -0.76
N VAL A 162 10.29 -6.52 -0.14
CA VAL A 162 9.18 -5.79 0.48
C VAL A 162 9.30 -5.78 1.99
N VAL A 163 9.09 -4.61 2.59
CA VAL A 163 8.80 -4.46 4.02
C VAL A 163 7.36 -3.98 4.16
N SER A 164 6.57 -4.70 4.93
CA SER A 164 5.20 -4.31 5.25
C SER A 164 4.96 -4.24 6.76
N LEU A 165 4.01 -3.40 7.16
CA LEU A 165 3.40 -3.46 8.48
C LEU A 165 2.08 -4.22 8.33
N PHE A 166 1.89 -5.27 9.10
CA PHE A 166 0.69 -6.08 9.11
C PHE A 166 -0.13 -5.76 10.37
N ILE A 167 -1.42 -5.48 10.19
CA ILE A 167 -2.36 -5.33 11.29
C ILE A 167 -3.41 -6.42 11.15
N ASN A 168 -3.51 -7.28 12.19
CA ASN A 168 -4.50 -8.34 12.23
C ASN A 168 -5.92 -7.77 12.22
N LYS A 169 -6.86 -8.47 11.61
CA LYS A 169 -8.27 -8.06 11.50
C LYS A 169 -8.92 -7.78 12.85
N ASN A 170 -8.69 -8.64 13.84
CA ASN A 170 -9.27 -8.47 15.17
C ASN A 170 -8.70 -7.24 15.88
N ASP A 171 -7.38 -7.00 15.74
CA ASP A 171 -6.69 -5.86 16.33
C ASP A 171 -7.17 -4.56 15.69
N PHE A 172 -7.33 -4.52 14.35
CA PHE A 172 -7.91 -3.39 13.65
C PHE A 172 -9.34 -3.11 14.12
N GLN A 173 -10.17 -4.14 14.29
CA GLN A 173 -11.52 -3.99 14.81
C GLN A 173 -11.52 -3.47 16.26
N GLN A 174 -10.55 -3.89 17.09
CA GLN A 174 -10.40 -3.38 18.44
C GLN A 174 -10.03 -1.90 18.45
N VAL A 175 -9.13 -1.46 17.58
CA VAL A 175 -8.81 -0.03 17.40
C VAL A 175 -10.05 0.76 16.96
N CYS A 176 -10.84 0.24 16.02
CA CYS A 176 -12.09 0.88 15.59
C CYS A 176 -13.15 0.99 16.73
N ARG A 177 -13.17 0.04 17.67
CA ARG A 177 -14.04 0.13 18.85
C ARG A 177 -13.54 1.17 19.84
N GLN A 178 -12.25 1.31 20.01
CA GLN A 178 -11.61 2.29 20.90
C GLN A 178 -11.67 3.70 20.30
N TYR A 179 -11.51 3.82 18.97
CA TYR A 179 -11.53 5.05 18.20
C TYR A 179 -12.54 4.93 17.04
N PRO A 180 -13.84 5.12 17.29
CA PRO A 180 -14.90 4.89 16.28
C PRO A 180 -14.69 5.69 14.98
N ASP A 181 -14.10 6.88 15.08
CA ASP A 181 -13.82 7.74 13.94
C ASP A 181 -12.82 7.13 12.95
N VAL A 182 -11.95 6.21 13.39
CA VAL A 182 -11.00 5.50 12.52
C VAL A 182 -11.73 4.78 11.39
N ALA A 183 -12.76 4.00 11.72
CA ALA A 183 -13.54 3.26 10.72
C ALA A 183 -14.22 4.20 9.72
N LEU A 184 -14.83 5.30 10.20
CA LEU A 184 -15.51 6.28 9.35
C LEU A 184 -14.53 6.98 8.40
N LYS A 185 -13.35 7.37 8.89
CA LYS A 185 -12.31 8.02 8.09
C LYS A 185 -11.75 7.08 7.02
N VAL A 186 -11.49 5.82 7.37
CA VAL A 186 -11.02 4.80 6.42
C VAL A 186 -12.10 4.52 5.37
N LEU A 187 -13.37 4.34 5.77
CA LEU A 187 -14.48 4.15 4.85
C LEU A 187 -14.67 5.35 3.91
N ALA A 188 -14.43 6.58 4.38
CA ALA A 188 -14.47 7.76 3.51
C ALA A 188 -13.39 7.71 2.41
N VAL A 189 -12.20 7.17 2.69
CA VAL A 189 -11.14 6.97 1.68
C VAL A 189 -11.55 5.88 0.69
N VAL A 190 -12.03 4.74 1.16
CA VAL A 190 -12.54 3.64 0.31
C VAL A 190 -13.70 4.12 -0.56
N GLY A 191 -14.63 4.90 0.01
CA GLY A 191 -15.75 5.50 -0.74
C GLY A 191 -15.29 6.46 -1.85
N ARG A 192 -14.22 7.24 -1.64
CA ARG A 192 -13.64 8.07 -2.71
C ARG A 192 -13.02 7.22 -3.81
N ARG A 193 -12.29 6.15 -3.46
CA ARG A 193 -11.73 5.21 -4.44
C ARG A 193 -12.83 4.53 -5.26
N LEU A 194 -13.91 4.10 -4.61
CA LEU A 194 -15.06 3.50 -5.30
C LEU A 194 -15.72 4.47 -6.27
N ARG A 195 -15.99 5.73 -5.88
CA ARG A 195 -16.52 6.74 -6.80
C ARG A 195 -15.62 6.99 -8.00
N HIS A 196 -14.30 6.99 -7.78
CA HIS A 196 -13.34 7.11 -8.89
C HIS A 196 -13.45 5.93 -9.86
N LEU A 197 -13.53 4.69 -9.33
CA LEU A 197 -13.70 3.48 -10.17
C LEU A 197 -15.02 3.48 -10.94
N VAL A 198 -16.12 3.90 -10.29
CA VAL A 198 -17.41 4.05 -10.97
C VAL A 198 -17.31 5.04 -12.15
N GLY A 199 -16.68 6.20 -11.92
CA GLY A 199 -16.44 7.18 -12.99
C GLY A 199 -15.58 6.63 -14.14
N LEU A 200 -14.60 5.77 -13.86
CA LEU A 200 -13.81 5.08 -14.90
C LEU A 200 -14.68 4.09 -15.69
N VAL A 201 -15.52 3.30 -15.02
CA VAL A 201 -16.44 2.36 -15.66
C VAL A 201 -17.45 3.11 -16.53
N GLU A 202 -18.06 4.17 -16.04
CA GLU A 202 -18.95 5.04 -16.82
C GLU A 202 -18.23 5.59 -18.05
N ALA A 203 -17.02 6.12 -17.87
CA ALA A 203 -16.22 6.63 -18.97
C ALA A 203 -15.89 5.56 -20.02
N MET A 204 -15.67 4.32 -19.60
CA MET A 204 -15.42 3.18 -20.51
C MET A 204 -16.69 2.70 -21.21
N THR A 205 -17.84 2.83 -20.56
CA THR A 205 -19.13 2.32 -21.06
C THR A 205 -19.85 3.32 -21.95
N PHE A 206 -19.82 4.61 -21.60
CA PHE A 206 -20.64 5.66 -22.23
C PHE A 206 -19.86 6.63 -23.11
N GLY A 207 -18.56 6.40 -23.37
CA GLY A 207 -17.78 7.33 -24.16
C GLY A 207 -16.65 6.69 -24.98
N SER A 208 -16.43 7.20 -26.20
CA SER A 208 -15.25 6.85 -26.98
C SER A 208 -13.97 7.32 -26.29
N VAL A 209 -12.81 6.73 -26.63
CA VAL A 209 -11.50 7.20 -26.11
C VAL A 209 -11.29 8.67 -26.44
N THR A 210 -11.80 9.13 -27.57
CA THR A 210 -11.77 10.53 -28.02
C THR A 210 -12.46 11.44 -26.99
N GLN A 211 -13.69 11.10 -26.63
CA GLN A 211 -14.50 11.85 -25.66
C GLN A 211 -13.83 11.90 -24.28
N ARG A 212 -13.33 10.76 -23.80
CA ARG A 212 -12.64 10.68 -22.51
C ARG A 212 -11.38 11.54 -22.49
N LEU A 213 -10.62 11.54 -23.57
CA LEU A 213 -9.44 12.38 -23.72
C LEU A 213 -9.81 13.87 -23.75
N ALA A 214 -10.84 14.26 -24.52
CA ALA A 214 -11.32 15.64 -24.56
C ALA A 214 -11.78 16.13 -23.18
N ARG A 215 -12.57 15.34 -22.45
CA ARG A 215 -12.99 15.64 -21.06
C ARG A 215 -11.79 15.81 -20.12
N LEU A 216 -10.82 14.90 -20.18
CA LEU A 216 -9.62 14.98 -19.34
C LEU A 216 -8.85 16.29 -19.56
N LEU A 217 -8.69 16.73 -20.81
CA LEU A 217 -8.01 17.99 -21.13
C LEU A 217 -8.80 19.20 -20.62
N LEU A 218 -10.13 19.21 -20.82
CA LEU A 218 -11.01 20.27 -20.32
C LEU A 218 -11.00 20.36 -18.78
N ASP A 219 -11.06 19.23 -18.10
CA ASP A 219 -11.07 19.17 -16.62
C ASP A 219 -9.72 19.60 -16.06
N THR A 220 -8.62 19.24 -16.70
CA THR A 220 -7.29 19.71 -16.31
C THR A 220 -7.16 21.22 -16.46
N SER A 221 -7.62 21.79 -17.60
CA SER A 221 -7.66 23.23 -17.84
C SER A 221 -8.51 23.97 -16.79
N LYS A 222 -9.69 23.45 -16.43
CA LYS A 222 -10.55 24.01 -15.38
C LYS A 222 -9.87 23.97 -14.01
N GLY A 223 -9.20 22.87 -13.68
CA GLY A 223 -8.50 22.71 -12.40
C GLY A 223 -7.34 23.68 -12.22
N VAL A 224 -6.63 24.02 -13.29
CA VAL A 224 -5.52 24.98 -13.28
C VAL A 224 -6.01 26.42 -13.50
N GLY A 225 -7.20 26.61 -14.06
CA GLY A 225 -7.80 27.93 -14.35
C GLY A 225 -7.20 28.63 -15.55
N THR A 226 -6.50 27.93 -16.43
CA THR A 226 -5.86 28.46 -17.66
C THR A 226 -6.09 27.53 -18.85
N GLU A 227 -6.03 28.10 -20.07
CA GLU A 227 -6.13 27.31 -21.31
C GLU A 227 -4.80 26.61 -21.66
N SER A 228 -3.70 27.00 -21.04
CA SER A 228 -2.37 26.39 -21.22
C SER A 228 -1.96 25.77 -19.89
N PHE A 229 -1.63 24.50 -19.89
CA PHE A 229 -1.29 23.74 -18.69
C PHE A 229 -0.26 22.66 -19.03
N ASP A 230 0.54 22.32 -18.02
CA ASP A 230 1.49 21.22 -18.14
C ASP A 230 0.74 19.89 -17.92
N LEU A 231 0.95 18.94 -18.82
CA LEU A 231 0.42 17.58 -18.71
C LEU A 231 1.59 16.61 -18.50
N PRO A 232 2.07 16.47 -17.25
CA PRO A 232 3.29 15.72 -16.92
C PRO A 232 3.06 14.19 -16.98
N LEU A 233 2.22 13.75 -17.93
CA LEU A 233 1.88 12.33 -18.12
C LEU A 233 2.39 11.88 -19.49
N THR A 234 3.08 10.75 -19.50
CA THR A 234 3.42 10.07 -20.75
C THR A 234 2.17 9.56 -21.45
N HIS A 235 2.23 9.34 -22.78
CA HIS A 235 1.11 8.72 -23.51
C HIS A 235 0.71 7.35 -22.94
N GLN A 236 1.64 6.63 -22.31
CA GLN A 236 1.35 5.35 -21.66
C GLN A 236 0.53 5.53 -20.38
N GLU A 237 0.86 6.52 -19.56
CA GLU A 237 0.10 6.86 -18.36
C GLU A 237 -1.28 7.41 -18.68
N LEU A 238 -1.37 8.26 -19.70
CA LEU A 238 -2.66 8.71 -20.25
C LEU A 238 -3.51 7.54 -20.73
N ALA A 239 -2.91 6.58 -21.44
CA ALA A 239 -3.60 5.38 -21.92
C ALA A 239 -4.13 4.55 -20.75
N SER A 240 -3.33 4.32 -19.71
CA SER A 240 -3.75 3.63 -18.49
C SER A 240 -4.91 4.35 -17.81
N ARG A 241 -4.83 5.69 -17.71
CA ARG A 241 -5.88 6.52 -17.09
C ARG A 241 -7.19 6.54 -17.90
N LEU A 242 -7.08 6.45 -19.23
CA LEU A 242 -8.22 6.45 -20.14
C LEU A 242 -8.74 5.03 -20.45
N GLY A 243 -8.15 3.97 -19.87
CA GLY A 243 -8.55 2.59 -20.15
C GLY A 243 -8.35 2.18 -21.61
N THR A 244 -7.20 2.54 -22.21
CA THR A 244 -6.88 2.27 -23.61
C THR A 244 -5.39 1.96 -23.79
N VAL A 245 -4.90 1.95 -25.04
CA VAL A 245 -3.50 1.73 -25.38
C VAL A 245 -2.84 3.01 -25.89
N ARG A 246 -1.51 3.11 -25.72
CA ARG A 246 -0.70 4.30 -26.06
C ARG A 246 -0.94 4.80 -27.48
N GLU A 247 -1.07 3.89 -28.45
CA GLU A 247 -1.24 4.20 -29.87
C GLU A 247 -2.55 4.96 -30.13
N VAL A 248 -3.63 4.59 -29.41
CA VAL A 248 -4.94 5.24 -29.53
C VAL A 248 -4.90 6.65 -28.95
N VAL A 249 -4.24 6.84 -27.79
CA VAL A 249 -4.02 8.19 -27.21
C VAL A 249 -3.22 9.05 -28.16
N SER A 250 -2.09 8.55 -28.67
CA SER A 250 -1.22 9.29 -29.59
C SER A 250 -1.95 9.72 -30.85
N ARG A 251 -2.79 8.83 -31.42
CA ARG A 251 -3.62 9.13 -32.61
C ARG A 251 -4.65 10.23 -32.32
N ASN A 252 -5.36 10.15 -31.21
CA ASN A 252 -6.36 11.16 -30.84
C ASN A 252 -5.74 12.53 -30.56
N LEU A 253 -4.60 12.60 -29.85
CA LEU A 253 -3.87 13.85 -29.65
C LEU A 253 -3.39 14.46 -30.97
N ALA A 254 -2.88 13.63 -31.90
CA ALA A 254 -2.49 14.07 -33.22
C ALA A 254 -3.69 14.59 -34.03
N ARG A 255 -4.87 13.95 -33.93
CA ARG A 255 -6.13 14.40 -34.51
C ARG A 255 -6.56 15.75 -33.96
N PHE A 256 -6.65 15.91 -32.63
CA PHE A 256 -7.02 17.18 -31.98
C PHE A 256 -6.09 18.33 -32.39
N ARG A 257 -4.79 18.04 -32.48
CA ARG A 257 -3.81 19.01 -32.98
C ARG A 257 -4.05 19.37 -34.45
N GLY A 258 -4.32 18.37 -35.33
CA GLY A 258 -4.59 18.59 -36.76
C GLY A 258 -5.87 19.36 -37.00
N GLU A 259 -6.89 19.18 -36.18
CA GLU A 259 -8.17 19.89 -36.20
C GLU A 259 -8.11 21.28 -35.53
N GLY A 260 -6.94 21.67 -34.97
CA GLY A 260 -6.76 22.97 -34.34
C GLY A 260 -7.48 23.11 -33.00
N LEU A 261 -7.88 22.00 -32.36
CA LEU A 261 -8.53 22.03 -31.06
C LEU A 261 -7.53 22.29 -29.94
N ILE A 262 -6.32 21.73 -30.06
CA ILE A 262 -5.23 21.88 -29.11
C ILE A 262 -3.90 22.16 -29.81
N ARG A 263 -2.95 22.73 -29.05
CA ARG A 263 -1.53 22.82 -29.41
C ARG A 263 -0.72 22.10 -28.35
N ILE A 264 0.32 21.37 -28.75
CA ILE A 264 1.20 20.61 -27.83
C ILE A 264 2.63 21.04 -28.13
N GLN A 265 3.35 21.45 -27.07
CA GLN A 265 4.77 21.77 -27.10
C GLN A 265 5.46 21.09 -25.91
N GLY A 266 6.18 19.97 -26.19
CA GLY A 266 6.74 19.14 -25.12
C GLY A 266 5.65 18.54 -24.25
N HIS A 267 5.61 18.91 -22.96
CA HIS A 267 4.57 18.49 -22.01
C HIS A 267 3.43 19.53 -21.88
N GLU A 268 3.61 20.73 -22.43
CA GLU A 268 2.61 21.78 -22.36
C GLU A 268 1.50 21.53 -23.40
N VAL A 269 0.25 21.57 -22.95
CA VAL A 269 -0.95 21.48 -23.77
C VAL A 269 -1.70 22.81 -23.67
N GLN A 270 -2.00 23.41 -24.82
CA GLN A 270 -2.82 24.61 -24.92
C GLN A 270 -4.13 24.25 -25.63
N ILE A 271 -5.27 24.56 -25.01
CA ILE A 271 -6.58 24.47 -25.63
C ILE A 271 -6.74 25.72 -26.56
N VAL A 272 -6.85 25.49 -27.87
CA VAL A 272 -6.94 26.55 -28.86
C VAL A 272 -8.42 26.81 -29.19
N ASN A 273 -9.22 25.76 -29.31
CA ASN A 273 -10.64 25.84 -29.61
C ASN A 273 -11.43 25.06 -28.55
N ARG A 274 -11.77 25.75 -27.43
CA ARG A 274 -12.55 25.15 -26.35
C ARG A 274 -13.92 24.65 -26.78
N PRO A 275 -14.76 25.44 -27.50
CA PRO A 275 -16.05 24.93 -27.94
C PRO A 275 -15.97 23.67 -28.80
N GLY A 276 -15.00 23.61 -29.71
CA GLY A 276 -14.76 22.41 -30.53
C GLY A 276 -14.35 21.20 -29.66
N LEU A 277 -13.52 21.41 -28.63
CA LEU A 277 -13.12 20.34 -27.73
C LEU A 277 -14.26 19.88 -26.81
N GLU A 278 -15.15 20.79 -26.39
CA GLU A 278 -16.38 20.48 -25.64
C GLU A 278 -17.36 19.67 -26.51
N GLN A 279 -17.50 20.01 -27.78
CA GLN A 279 -18.30 19.23 -28.74
C GLN A 279 -17.75 17.79 -28.90
N GLU A 280 -16.43 17.63 -28.98
CA GLU A 280 -15.79 16.30 -28.98
C GLU A 280 -16.04 15.51 -27.69
N ALA A 281 -16.11 16.20 -26.54
CA ALA A 281 -16.40 15.57 -25.27
C ALA A 281 -17.87 15.12 -25.10
N GLU A 282 -18.80 15.75 -25.84
CA GLU A 282 -20.25 15.52 -25.78
C GLU A 282 -20.80 14.67 -26.95
N SER A 283 -20.07 14.57 -28.08
CA SER A 283 -20.54 13.87 -29.25
C SER A 283 -20.93 12.42 -28.96
N GLN A 284 -22.19 12.05 -29.20
CA GLN A 284 -22.61 10.64 -29.12
C GLN A 284 -22.06 9.92 -30.35
N GLY A 285 -21.18 8.91 -30.13
CA GLY A 285 -20.68 8.04 -31.21
C GLY A 285 -21.69 7.00 -31.64
#